data_4dd5b6159a0489494b09a7dd5c38b669
#
_entry.id   4dd5b6159a0489494b09a7dd5c38b669
#
_cell.length_a   1.000
_cell.length_b   1.000
_cell.length_c   1.000
_cell.angle_alpha   90.00
_cell.angle_beta   90.00
_cell.angle_gamma   90.00
#
_symmetry.space_group_name_H-M   'P 1'
#
loop_
_entity.id
_entity.type
_entity.pdbx_description
1 polymer ?
#
loop_
_entity_poly.entity_id
_entity_poly.type
_entity_poly.pdbx_seq_one_letter_code
_entity_poly.pdbx_strand_id
1 'polypeptide(L)'
;ISEAKAQFKQELQRIYHATYTEKDFIPEVNDALDREKVYEEFIKLTQSCLTQSRVLGILNETLGENDIIVGAAGSLPGDLQRAWQSKGENTYHLEYGYSCMGYEVNAALGAKLAQPEKEVYALLGDGSYMMLHSELVTSVQENKKINVVLFDNMTNGCINNLQIGNGMDSFATEF
;
A
#
# COMPACT_ATOMS: atom_id res chain seq x y z
N ILE A 1 -12.19 22.42 -6.98
CA ILE A 1 -11.16 21.41 -6.61
C ILE A 1 -10.21 21.98 -5.55
N SER A 2 -9.73 23.22 -5.68
CA SER A 2 -8.84 23.88 -4.69
C SER A 2 -9.54 24.09 -3.34
N GLU A 3 -10.80 24.49 -3.36
CA GLU A 3 -11.63 24.73 -2.18
C GLU A 3 -11.95 23.43 -1.41
N ALA A 4 -12.28 22.35 -2.15
CA ALA A 4 -12.50 21.04 -1.55
C ALA A 4 -11.23 20.45 -0.90
N LYS A 5 -10.05 20.66 -1.52
CA LYS A 5 -8.76 20.28 -0.93
C LYS A 5 -8.46 21.08 0.36
N ALA A 6 -8.79 22.37 0.39
CA ALA A 6 -8.59 23.20 1.56
C ALA A 6 -9.51 22.79 2.72
N GLN A 7 -10.79 22.54 2.42
CA GLN A 7 -11.77 22.05 3.40
C GLN A 7 -11.39 20.67 3.94
N PHE A 8 -10.96 19.74 3.08
CA PHE A 8 -10.50 18.43 3.49
C PHE A 8 -9.26 18.50 4.39
N LYS A 9 -8.31 19.39 4.06
CA LYS A 9 -7.13 19.64 4.89
C LYS A 9 -7.50 20.21 6.26
N GLN A 10 -8.45 21.13 6.32
CA GLN A 10 -8.94 21.69 7.58
C GLN A 10 -9.66 20.65 8.44
N GLU A 11 -10.48 19.80 7.82
CA GLU A 11 -11.19 18.75 8.54
C GLU A 11 -10.26 17.65 9.05
N LEU A 12 -9.26 17.26 8.26
CA LEU A 12 -8.18 16.37 8.72
C LEU A 12 -7.45 16.99 9.92
N GLN A 13 -7.06 18.25 9.84
CA GLN A 13 -6.43 18.95 10.95
C GLN A 13 -7.32 18.96 12.19
N ARG A 14 -8.62 19.21 12.04
CA ARG A 14 -9.60 19.21 13.14
C ARG A 14 -9.72 17.84 13.81
N ILE A 15 -9.80 16.77 13.03
CA ILE A 15 -9.90 15.39 13.52
C ILE A 15 -8.64 15.00 14.29
N TYR A 16 -7.48 15.34 13.76
CA TYR A 16 -6.21 14.99 14.37
C TYR A 16 -5.86 15.86 15.59
N HIS A 17 -6.22 17.14 15.61
CA HIS A 17 -6.10 17.98 16.82
C HIS A 17 -6.95 17.50 17.99
N ALA A 18 -8.02 16.74 17.72
CA ALA A 18 -8.82 16.12 18.77
C ALA A 18 -8.18 14.85 19.36
N THR A 19 -7.19 14.23 18.67
CA THR A 19 -6.64 12.92 19.02
C THR A 19 -5.13 12.94 19.34
N TYR A 20 -4.38 13.92 18.84
CA TYR A 20 -2.92 14.02 18.98
C TYR A 20 -2.52 15.46 19.36
N THR A 21 -1.45 15.63 20.13
CA THR A 21 -0.90 16.95 20.42
C THR A 21 -0.21 17.52 19.17
N GLU A 22 -0.26 18.84 19.03
CA GLU A 22 0.34 19.58 17.91
C GLU A 22 1.81 19.23 17.63
N LYS A 23 2.51 18.76 18.68
CA LYS A 23 3.92 18.37 18.64
C LYS A 23 4.19 17.06 17.91
N ASP A 24 3.21 16.15 17.89
CA ASP A 24 3.38 14.79 17.34
C ASP A 24 2.92 14.69 15.89
N PHE A 25 2.11 15.62 15.41
CA PHE A 25 1.41 15.49 14.14
C PHE A 25 1.83 16.49 13.04
N ILE A 26 2.06 17.77 13.38
CA ILE A 26 2.32 18.80 12.37
C ILE A 26 3.65 18.59 11.61
N PRO A 27 4.76 18.22 12.25
CA PRO A 27 5.97 17.85 11.53
C PRO A 27 5.77 16.69 10.55
N GLU A 28 5.13 15.61 10.99
CA GLU A 28 4.88 14.42 10.17
C GLU A 28 3.99 14.69 8.95
N VAL A 29 2.97 15.55 9.06
CA VAL A 29 2.10 15.88 7.92
C VAL A 29 2.81 16.77 6.89
N ASN A 30 3.63 17.71 7.36
CA ASN A 30 4.40 18.56 6.45
C ASN A 30 5.52 17.79 5.78
N ASP A 31 6.17 16.86 6.48
CA ASP A 31 7.21 15.98 5.95
C ASP A 31 6.63 14.84 5.11
N ALA A 32 5.41 14.37 5.39
CA ALA A 32 4.71 13.38 4.57
C ALA A 32 4.36 13.87 3.17
N LEU A 33 4.44 15.18 2.92
CA LEU A 33 4.32 15.76 1.57
C LEU A 33 5.64 15.69 0.79
N ASP A 34 6.77 15.48 1.48
CA ASP A 34 8.08 15.25 0.86
C ASP A 34 8.39 13.74 0.85
N ARG A 35 7.82 13.06 -0.14
CA ARG A 35 7.92 11.60 -0.28
C ARG A 35 9.36 11.11 -0.46
N GLU A 36 10.23 11.92 -1.08
CA GLU A 36 11.65 11.59 -1.21
C GLU A 36 12.34 11.52 0.16
N LYS A 37 12.06 12.48 1.04
CA LYS A 37 12.61 12.46 2.41
C LYS A 37 12.12 11.27 3.22
N VAL A 38 10.82 10.94 3.12
CA VAL A 38 10.25 9.77 3.81
C VAL A 38 10.95 8.50 3.34
N TYR A 39 11.17 8.35 2.06
CA TYR A 39 11.87 7.20 1.51
C TYR A 39 13.36 7.14 1.94
N GLU A 40 14.07 8.27 1.90
CA GLU A 40 15.45 8.34 2.39
C GLU A 40 15.56 8.01 3.89
N GLU A 41 14.59 8.45 4.69
CA GLU A 41 14.53 8.14 6.11
C GLU A 41 14.30 6.65 6.35
N PHE A 42 13.38 6.03 5.63
CA PHE A 42 13.18 4.58 5.69
C PHE A 42 14.43 3.79 5.30
N ILE A 43 15.16 4.23 4.27
CA ILE A 43 16.43 3.60 3.89
C ILE A 43 17.47 3.74 5.02
N LYS A 44 17.59 4.91 5.64
CA LYS A 44 18.50 5.14 6.75
C LYS A 44 18.17 4.29 7.98
N LEU A 45 16.90 4.23 8.36
CA LEU A 45 16.42 3.47 9.51
C LEU A 45 16.59 1.95 9.32
N THR A 46 16.38 1.47 8.11
CA THR A 46 16.44 0.04 7.80
C THR A 46 17.81 -0.43 7.34
N GLN A 47 18.71 0.48 7.03
CA GLN A 47 20.08 0.22 6.56
C GLN A 47 20.17 -0.86 5.48
N SER A 48 20.66 -2.05 5.84
CA SER A 48 20.80 -3.19 4.91
C SER A 48 19.65 -4.19 4.95
N CYS A 49 18.67 -4.01 5.83
CA CYS A 49 17.54 -4.93 5.93
C CYS A 49 16.59 -4.79 4.75
N LEU A 50 16.06 -5.91 4.27
CA LEU A 50 14.99 -5.93 3.31
C LEU A 50 13.67 -5.61 4.04
N THR A 51 13.10 -4.45 3.76
CA THR A 51 11.84 -4.00 4.35
C THR A 51 10.82 -3.71 3.25
N GLN A 52 9.54 -3.71 3.61
CA GLN A 52 8.45 -3.35 2.71
C GLN A 52 8.68 -1.98 2.06
N SER A 53 9.02 -0.98 2.83
CA SER A 53 9.27 0.39 2.33
C SER A 53 10.43 0.44 1.34
N ARG A 54 11.50 -0.32 1.58
CA ARG A 54 12.64 -0.41 0.67
C ARG A 54 12.25 -1.06 -0.67
N VAL A 55 11.45 -2.13 -0.62
CA VAL A 55 10.94 -2.78 -1.84
C VAL A 55 10.05 -1.83 -2.62
N LEU A 56 9.15 -1.10 -1.94
CA LEU A 56 8.30 -0.10 -2.58
C LEU A 56 9.09 1.01 -3.25
N GLY A 57 10.17 1.47 -2.62
CA GLY A 57 11.07 2.45 -3.23
C GLY A 57 11.74 1.93 -4.50
N ILE A 58 12.29 0.71 -4.45
CA ILE A 58 12.90 0.07 -5.63
C ILE A 58 11.87 -0.10 -6.76
N LEU A 59 10.66 -0.55 -6.44
CA LEU A 59 9.58 -0.65 -7.41
C LEU A 59 9.23 0.72 -8.00
N ASN A 60 9.13 1.75 -7.16
CA ASN A 60 8.82 3.09 -7.61
C ASN A 60 9.89 3.65 -8.55
N GLU A 61 11.16 3.33 -8.35
CA GLU A 61 12.25 3.71 -9.26
C GLU A 61 12.24 2.90 -10.57
N THR A 62 11.91 1.61 -10.48
CA THR A 62 12.05 0.65 -11.58
C THR A 62 10.87 0.64 -12.53
N LEU A 63 9.64 0.78 -12.00
CA LEU A 63 8.42 0.72 -12.81
C LEU A 63 8.29 1.96 -13.71
N GLY A 64 7.76 1.75 -14.90
CA GLY A 64 7.55 2.79 -15.91
C GLY A 64 6.32 3.66 -15.63
N GLU A 65 6.19 4.71 -16.45
CA GLU A 65 5.08 5.69 -16.34
C GLU A 65 3.70 5.09 -16.62
N ASN A 66 3.65 3.98 -17.36
CA ASN A 66 2.40 3.32 -17.74
C ASN A 66 2.09 2.09 -16.89
N ASP A 67 3.00 1.67 -16.01
CA ASP A 67 2.79 0.50 -15.17
C ASP A 67 1.76 0.79 -14.09
N ILE A 68 0.87 -0.17 -13.87
CA ILE A 68 -0.22 -0.04 -12.91
C ILE A 68 0.11 -0.85 -11.67
N ILE A 69 -0.02 -0.23 -10.51
CA ILE A 69 -0.01 -0.95 -9.22
C ILE A 69 -1.41 -1.03 -8.62
N VAL A 70 -1.66 -2.15 -7.97
CA VAL A 70 -2.91 -2.43 -7.26
C VAL A 70 -2.58 -2.93 -5.86
N GLY A 71 -3.16 -2.31 -4.84
CA GLY A 71 -3.02 -2.71 -3.44
C GLY A 71 -4.34 -2.54 -2.69
N ALA A 72 -4.46 -3.14 -1.52
CA ALA A 72 -5.68 -3.03 -0.71
C ALA A 72 -5.44 -3.08 0.80
N ALA A 73 -4.90 -4.18 1.34
CA ALA A 73 -4.97 -4.46 2.76
C ALA A 73 -3.63 -4.44 3.49
N GLY A 74 -3.69 -4.42 4.81
CA GLY A 74 -2.54 -4.47 5.70
C GLY A 74 -1.83 -3.14 5.89
N SER A 75 -0.52 -3.17 6.12
CA SER A 75 0.33 -1.97 6.25
C SER A 75 0.72 -1.36 4.90
N LEU A 76 0.64 -2.15 3.82
CA LEU A 76 0.99 -1.74 2.46
C LEU A 76 0.31 -0.45 2.00
N PRO A 77 -1.02 -0.27 2.15
CA PRO A 77 -1.69 0.98 1.79
C PRO A 77 -1.11 2.21 2.46
N GLY A 78 -0.76 2.11 3.74
CA GLY A 78 -0.14 3.21 4.48
C GLY A 78 1.24 3.59 3.95
N ASP A 79 2.07 2.59 3.68
CA ASP A 79 3.41 2.81 3.13
C ASP A 79 3.34 3.30 1.68
N LEU A 80 2.43 2.76 0.86
CA LEU A 80 2.19 3.25 -0.49
C LEU A 80 1.73 4.72 -0.50
N GLN A 81 0.83 5.09 0.40
CA GLN A 81 0.35 6.47 0.50
C GLN A 81 1.48 7.45 0.86
N ARG A 82 2.45 7.00 1.67
CA ARG A 82 3.59 7.80 2.11
C ARG A 82 4.70 7.89 1.06
N ALA A 83 5.06 6.76 0.46
CA ALA A 83 6.29 6.63 -0.33
C ALA A 83 6.05 6.57 -1.85
N TRP A 84 4.87 6.13 -2.32
CA TRP A 84 4.64 5.94 -3.74
C TRP A 84 4.41 7.26 -4.49
N GLN A 85 5.13 7.42 -5.60
CA GLN A 85 4.95 8.53 -6.54
C GLN A 85 4.31 7.99 -7.82
N SER A 86 3.03 8.32 -8.03
CA SER A 86 2.35 7.97 -9.27
C SER A 86 2.96 8.74 -10.43
N LYS A 87 3.40 8.04 -11.46
CA LYS A 87 4.08 8.62 -12.63
C LYS A 87 3.12 8.97 -13.77
N GLY A 88 1.96 8.34 -13.83
CA GLY A 88 0.96 8.56 -14.87
C GLY A 88 -0.47 8.48 -14.34
N GLU A 89 -1.42 8.88 -15.19
CA GLU A 89 -2.84 8.80 -14.88
C GLU A 89 -3.31 7.33 -14.83
N ASN A 90 -4.16 7.02 -13.84
CA ASN A 90 -4.72 5.69 -13.65
C ASN A 90 -3.66 4.57 -13.52
N THR A 91 -2.53 4.88 -12.89
CA THR A 91 -1.45 3.92 -12.62
C THR A 91 -1.38 3.46 -11.16
N TYR A 92 -2.25 4.01 -10.31
CA TYR A 92 -2.29 3.73 -8.88
C TYR A 92 -3.72 3.41 -8.45
N HIS A 93 -3.98 2.15 -8.12
CA HIS A 93 -5.28 1.69 -7.63
C HIS A 93 -5.14 1.12 -6.24
N LEU A 94 -5.88 1.70 -5.30
CA LEU A 94 -5.84 1.30 -3.92
C LEU A 94 -7.25 1.21 -3.34
N GLU A 95 -7.66 0.02 -2.95
CA GLU A 95 -8.87 -0.19 -2.16
C GLU A 95 -8.52 0.01 -0.67
N TYR A 96 -8.67 1.24 -0.20
CA TYR A 96 -8.32 1.60 1.17
C TYR A 96 -9.55 1.78 2.08
N GLY A 97 -10.70 2.05 1.51
CA GLY A 97 -11.91 2.37 2.26
C GLY A 97 -12.37 1.27 3.20
N TYR A 98 -12.30 0.03 2.75
CA TYR A 98 -12.68 -1.15 3.52
C TYR A 98 -11.50 -2.08 3.82
N SER A 99 -10.35 -1.86 3.21
CA SER A 99 -9.12 -2.65 3.39
C SER A 99 -9.36 -4.14 3.18
N CYS A 100 -9.97 -4.50 2.04
CA CYS A 100 -10.41 -5.87 1.75
C CYS A 100 -9.23 -6.75 1.35
N MET A 101 -8.86 -7.71 2.21
CA MET A 101 -7.88 -8.74 1.87
C MET A 101 -8.39 -9.62 0.72
N GLY A 102 -7.51 -9.94 -0.23
CA GLY A 102 -7.85 -10.74 -1.42
C GLY A 102 -8.38 -9.93 -2.61
N TYR A 103 -8.47 -8.60 -2.50
CA TYR A 103 -8.86 -7.72 -3.60
C TYR A 103 -7.77 -7.61 -4.68
N GLU A 104 -6.51 -7.66 -4.30
CA GLU A 104 -5.37 -7.21 -5.09
C GLU A 104 -5.19 -7.99 -6.40
N VAL A 105 -5.23 -9.32 -6.35
CA VAL A 105 -5.07 -10.19 -7.52
C VAL A 105 -6.23 -10.01 -8.49
N ASN A 106 -7.44 -9.97 -7.97
CA ASN A 106 -8.67 -9.83 -8.75
C ASN A 106 -8.73 -8.49 -9.46
N ALA A 107 -8.42 -7.42 -8.74
CA ALA A 107 -8.39 -6.07 -9.29
C ALA A 107 -7.25 -5.87 -10.28
N ALA A 108 -6.10 -6.51 -10.07
CA ALA A 108 -5.00 -6.50 -11.03
C ALA A 108 -5.41 -7.17 -12.36
N LEU A 109 -6.12 -8.29 -12.29
CA LEU A 109 -6.69 -8.91 -13.49
C LEU A 109 -7.70 -8.00 -14.17
N GLY A 110 -8.60 -7.37 -13.40
CA GLY A 110 -9.55 -6.39 -13.93
C GLY A 110 -8.86 -5.21 -14.61
N ALA A 111 -7.81 -4.67 -14.01
CA ALA A 111 -7.02 -3.60 -14.60
C ALA A 111 -6.31 -4.04 -15.90
N LYS A 112 -5.78 -5.28 -15.91
CA LYS A 112 -5.14 -5.86 -17.11
C LYS A 112 -6.13 -6.11 -18.24
N LEU A 113 -7.37 -6.52 -17.93
CA LEU A 113 -8.44 -6.66 -18.92
C LEU A 113 -8.85 -5.31 -19.51
N ALA A 114 -8.93 -4.28 -18.66
CA ALA A 114 -9.30 -2.93 -19.08
C ALA A 114 -8.16 -2.23 -19.87
N GLN A 115 -6.92 -2.51 -19.55
CA GLN A 115 -5.72 -1.89 -20.15
C GLN A 115 -4.69 -2.98 -20.52
N PRO A 116 -4.97 -3.77 -21.56
CA PRO A 116 -4.19 -4.97 -21.89
C PRO A 116 -2.73 -4.68 -22.26
N GLU A 117 -2.43 -3.48 -22.71
CA GLU A 117 -1.08 -3.06 -23.12
C GLU A 117 -0.17 -2.68 -21.93
N LYS A 118 -0.77 -2.41 -20.76
CA LYS A 118 0.01 -2.00 -19.59
C LYS A 118 0.47 -3.22 -18.78
N GLU A 119 1.63 -3.11 -18.15
CA GLU A 119 2.02 -4.05 -17.11
C GLU A 119 1.27 -3.72 -15.82
N VAL A 120 0.76 -4.73 -15.14
CA VAL A 120 -0.02 -4.59 -13.92
C VAL A 120 0.63 -5.40 -12.80
N TYR A 121 0.77 -4.79 -11.64
CA TYR A 121 1.41 -5.35 -10.46
C TYR A 121 0.43 -5.37 -9.29
N ALA A 122 0.08 -6.55 -8.79
CA ALA A 122 -0.62 -6.73 -7.53
C ALA A 122 0.40 -6.72 -6.39
N LEU A 123 0.28 -5.77 -5.47
CA LEU A 123 1.13 -5.65 -4.28
C LEU A 123 0.33 -6.11 -3.07
N LEU A 124 0.73 -7.21 -2.43
CA LEU A 124 -0.04 -7.80 -1.34
C LEU A 124 0.81 -8.61 -0.36
N GLY A 125 0.31 -8.74 0.85
CA GLY A 125 0.87 -9.66 1.85
C GLY A 125 0.44 -11.11 1.62
N ASP A 126 1.16 -12.03 2.26
CA ASP A 126 0.91 -13.46 2.25
C ASP A 126 -0.51 -13.81 2.72
N GLY A 127 -1.00 -13.21 3.81
CA GLY A 127 -2.37 -13.43 4.28
C GLY A 127 -3.43 -13.04 3.27
N SER A 128 -3.26 -11.91 2.58
CA SER A 128 -4.18 -11.47 1.53
C SER A 128 -4.14 -12.41 0.32
N TYR A 129 -2.94 -12.83 -0.08
CA TYR A 129 -2.75 -13.80 -1.15
C TYR A 129 -3.43 -15.14 -0.86
N MET A 130 -3.27 -15.66 0.35
CA MET A 130 -3.88 -16.94 0.76
C MET A 130 -5.41 -16.88 0.78
N MET A 131 -6.00 -15.72 1.01
CA MET A 131 -7.46 -15.58 1.04
C MET A 131 -8.09 -15.72 -0.34
N LEU A 132 -7.52 -15.11 -1.37
CA LEU A 132 -8.13 -15.13 -2.70
C LEU A 132 -7.08 -14.88 -3.80
N HIS A 133 -6.54 -15.96 -4.33
CA HIS A 133 -5.58 -15.94 -5.43
C HIS A 133 -6.06 -16.72 -6.67
N SER A 134 -7.27 -17.24 -6.63
CA SER A 134 -7.83 -18.13 -7.67
C SER A 134 -7.87 -17.47 -9.05
N GLU A 135 -7.97 -16.14 -9.11
CA GLU A 135 -8.01 -15.39 -10.38
C GLU A 135 -6.67 -15.46 -11.17
N LEU A 136 -5.62 -15.99 -10.58
CA LEU A 136 -4.42 -16.34 -11.33
C LEU A 136 -4.71 -17.42 -12.38
N VAL A 137 -5.64 -18.34 -12.10
CA VAL A 137 -6.09 -19.34 -13.07
C VAL A 137 -6.80 -18.67 -14.24
N THR A 138 -7.69 -17.73 -13.94
CA THR A 138 -8.39 -16.92 -14.96
C THR A 138 -7.40 -16.10 -15.78
N SER A 139 -6.41 -15.48 -15.14
CA SER A 139 -5.33 -14.73 -15.81
C SER A 139 -4.60 -15.60 -16.85
N VAL A 140 -4.28 -16.85 -16.49
CA VAL A 140 -3.65 -17.80 -17.40
C VAL A 140 -4.60 -18.22 -18.53
N GLN A 141 -5.86 -18.54 -18.21
CA GLN A 141 -6.87 -18.96 -19.20
C GLN A 141 -7.14 -17.88 -20.24
N GLU A 142 -7.24 -16.62 -19.79
CA GLU A 142 -7.49 -15.45 -20.64
C GLU A 142 -6.21 -14.93 -21.32
N ASN A 143 -5.05 -15.55 -21.07
CA ASN A 143 -3.74 -15.07 -21.54
C ASN A 143 -3.50 -13.59 -21.21
N LYS A 144 -3.85 -13.20 -19.97
CA LYS A 144 -3.71 -11.84 -19.44
C LYS A 144 -2.73 -11.86 -18.27
N LYS A 145 -1.44 -11.71 -18.58
CA LYS A 145 -0.36 -11.70 -17.59
C LYS A 145 -0.56 -10.55 -16.58
N ILE A 146 -0.53 -10.90 -15.31
CA ILE A 146 -0.36 -9.96 -14.20
C ILE A 146 0.92 -10.31 -13.43
N ASN A 147 1.50 -9.34 -12.75
CA ASN A 147 2.67 -9.53 -11.91
C ASN A 147 2.23 -9.48 -10.44
N VAL A 148 2.68 -10.45 -9.65
CA VAL A 148 2.38 -10.51 -8.21
C VAL A 148 3.65 -10.21 -7.44
N VAL A 149 3.63 -9.17 -6.62
CA VAL A 149 4.69 -8.82 -5.67
C VAL A 149 4.21 -9.21 -4.29
N LEU A 150 4.68 -10.35 -3.82
CA LEU A 150 4.29 -10.92 -2.54
C LEU A 150 5.23 -10.45 -1.43
N PHE A 151 4.68 -9.79 -0.42
CA PHE A 151 5.36 -9.44 0.81
C PHE A 151 5.07 -10.51 1.86
N ASP A 152 5.96 -11.49 1.94
CA ASP A 152 5.84 -12.63 2.83
C ASP A 152 6.57 -12.36 4.15
N ASN A 153 5.81 -12.33 5.24
CA ASN A 153 6.33 -12.23 6.60
C ASN A 153 5.78 -13.35 7.51
N MET A 154 5.14 -14.36 6.94
CA MET A 154 4.57 -15.54 7.63
C MET A 154 3.56 -15.17 8.72
N THR A 155 2.90 -14.00 8.59
CA THR A 155 1.96 -13.56 9.61
C THR A 155 0.97 -12.52 9.09
N ASN A 156 -0.20 -12.46 9.70
CA ASN A 156 -1.10 -11.33 9.59
C ASN A 156 -0.59 -10.13 10.42
N GLY A 157 0.56 -9.56 9.98
CA GLY A 157 1.36 -8.62 10.75
C GLY A 157 0.61 -7.37 11.20
N CYS A 158 -0.30 -6.83 10.39
CA CYS A 158 -1.11 -5.67 10.77
C CYS A 158 -2.05 -6.00 11.94
N ILE A 159 -2.68 -7.18 11.91
CA ILE A 159 -3.55 -7.65 13.01
C ILE A 159 -2.73 -7.91 14.27
N ASN A 160 -1.56 -8.54 14.13
CA ASN A 160 -0.65 -8.76 15.24
C ASN A 160 -0.23 -7.45 15.92
N ASN A 161 0.14 -6.44 15.12
CA ASN A 161 0.50 -5.14 15.64
C ASN A 161 -0.67 -4.45 16.37
N LEU A 162 -1.90 -4.62 15.88
CA LEU A 162 -3.09 -4.12 16.57
C LEU A 162 -3.33 -4.82 17.90
N GLN A 163 -3.15 -6.14 17.99
CA GLN A 163 -3.26 -6.89 19.25
C GLN A 163 -2.24 -6.37 20.26
N ILE A 164 -0.97 -6.34 19.90
CA ILE A 164 0.12 -5.88 20.77
C ILE A 164 -0.08 -4.41 21.17
N GLY A 165 -0.45 -3.55 20.23
CA GLY A 165 -0.71 -2.13 20.49
C GLY A 165 -1.87 -1.87 21.46
N ASN A 166 -2.80 -2.82 21.59
CA ASN A 166 -3.89 -2.79 22.57
C ASN A 166 -3.57 -3.56 23.86
N GLY A 167 -2.31 -3.96 24.07
CA GLY A 167 -1.87 -4.67 25.27
C GLY A 167 -2.30 -6.14 25.34
N MET A 168 -2.64 -6.73 24.19
CA MET A 168 -2.96 -8.16 24.08
C MET A 168 -1.74 -8.93 23.58
N ASP A 169 -1.64 -10.19 23.97
CA ASP A 169 -0.65 -11.09 23.38
C ASP A 169 -1.00 -11.42 21.92
N SER A 170 0.02 -11.74 21.12
CA SER A 170 -0.18 -12.26 19.77
C SER A 170 -1.02 -13.53 19.80
N PHE A 171 -2.10 -13.58 19.04
CA PHE A 171 -2.99 -14.72 18.97
C PHE A 171 -3.47 -15.00 17.55
N ALA A 172 -3.23 -16.22 17.06
CA ALA A 172 -3.70 -16.74 15.77
C ALA A 172 -3.37 -15.83 14.57
N THR A 173 -2.20 -15.21 14.57
CA THR A 173 -1.74 -14.32 13.48
C THR A 173 -0.61 -14.91 12.64
N GLU A 174 0.01 -15.99 13.10
CA GLU A 174 1.07 -16.72 12.39
C GLU A 174 0.49 -17.83 11.51
N PHE A 175 1.17 -18.13 10.41
CA PHE A 175 0.85 -19.20 9.46
C PHE A 175 1.70 -20.44 9.66
#